data_80de9bf3c8fb2a64ff7db3b674e3b562
#
_entry.id   80de9bf3c8fb2a64ff7db3b674e3b562
#
_cell.length_a   1.000
_cell.length_b   1.000
_cell.length_c   1.000
_cell.angle_alpha   90.00
_cell.angle_beta   90.00
_cell.angle_gamma   90.00
#
_symmetry.space_group_name_H-M   'P 1'
#
loop_
_entity.id
_entity.type
_entity.pdbx_description
1 polymer ?
#
loop_
_entity_poly.entity_id
_entity_poly.type
_entity_poly.pdbx_seq_one_letter_code
_entity_poly.pdbx_strand_id
1 'polypeptide(L)'
;MAKRTATLTPKQPSKSAKRAKSALRTEPLSSEALFTLGGEHALVEAEVLRRPSQRNRSPYVCDIRVAGGREAICHVPSLDLGGKCVAGSTILVKPALDTKGNLVGPDAVNPKYGTPKCEFHCQLAKLPGGGWVGAHPSLGEKAAVALLQRSPVLGDVWTGAREKAEIRREV
;
A
#
# COMPACT_ATOMS: atom_id res chain seq x y z
N MET A 1 46.84 -56.04 18.40
CA MET A 1 45.79 -54.99 18.52
C MET A 1 45.40 -54.52 17.11
N ALA A 2 44.25 -54.98 16.61
CA ALA A 2 43.80 -54.69 15.25
C ALA A 2 42.67 -53.64 15.37
N LYS A 3 42.87 -52.45 14.72
CA LYS A 3 41.87 -51.39 14.64
C LYS A 3 40.91 -51.74 13.47
N ARG A 4 39.63 -51.93 13.83
CA ARG A 4 38.52 -52.07 12.86
C ARG A 4 38.11 -50.68 12.39
N THR A 5 38.30 -50.39 11.11
CA THR A 5 37.79 -49.19 10.44
C THR A 5 36.35 -49.49 9.98
N ALA A 6 35.39 -48.75 10.53
CA ALA A 6 33.98 -48.83 10.08
C ALA A 6 33.76 -47.95 8.86
N THR A 7 33.42 -48.53 7.75
CA THR A 7 33.04 -47.82 6.50
C THR A 7 31.58 -47.41 6.58
N LEU A 8 31.32 -46.12 6.62
CA LEU A 8 29.96 -45.55 6.55
C LEU A 8 29.51 -45.45 5.09
N THR A 9 28.51 -46.25 4.74
CA THR A 9 27.85 -46.19 3.43
C THR A 9 26.87 -45.02 3.40
N PRO A 10 26.90 -44.15 2.39
CA PRO A 10 25.94 -43.04 2.32
C PRO A 10 24.56 -43.54 1.93
N LYS A 11 23.58 -43.18 2.77
CA LYS A 11 22.16 -43.49 2.56
C LYS A 11 21.62 -42.63 1.41
N GLN A 12 21.11 -43.23 0.34
CA GLN A 12 20.46 -42.54 -0.76
C GLN A 12 19.24 -41.73 -0.29
N PRO A 13 19.02 -40.52 -0.84
CA PRO A 13 17.83 -39.74 -0.51
C PRO A 13 16.59 -40.35 -1.16
N SER A 14 15.54 -40.51 -0.36
CA SER A 14 14.22 -40.98 -0.76
C SER A 14 13.61 -40.06 -1.82
N LYS A 15 12.95 -40.67 -2.80
CA LYS A 15 12.23 -40.04 -3.91
C LYS A 15 11.29 -38.95 -3.39
N SER A 16 11.61 -37.69 -3.72
CA SER A 16 10.80 -36.55 -3.43
C SER A 16 9.42 -36.66 -4.09
N ALA A 17 8.38 -36.51 -3.30
CA ALA A 17 7.01 -36.38 -3.75
C ALA A 17 6.93 -35.27 -4.81
N LYS A 18 6.45 -35.59 -6.01
CA LYS A 18 6.12 -34.60 -7.06
C LYS A 18 5.04 -33.68 -6.50
N ARG A 19 5.44 -32.48 -6.12
CA ARG A 19 4.55 -31.36 -5.79
C ARG A 19 3.76 -31.05 -7.06
N ALA A 20 2.47 -31.40 -7.08
CA ALA A 20 1.55 -31.02 -8.14
C ALA A 20 1.59 -29.50 -8.26
N LYS A 21 2.11 -28.98 -9.40
CA LYS A 21 1.95 -27.60 -9.78
C LYS A 21 0.47 -27.42 -10.10
N SER A 22 -0.29 -26.93 -9.14
CA SER A 22 -1.60 -26.36 -9.39
C SER A 22 -1.38 -25.23 -10.40
N ALA A 23 -1.81 -25.45 -11.64
CA ALA A 23 -1.87 -24.39 -12.63
C ALA A 23 -2.83 -23.34 -12.05
N LEU A 24 -2.30 -22.19 -11.66
CA LEU A 24 -3.14 -21.01 -11.38
C LEU A 24 -3.98 -20.80 -12.65
N ARG A 25 -5.28 -21.01 -12.53
CA ARG A 25 -6.24 -20.60 -13.55
C ARG A 25 -6.14 -19.10 -13.68
N THR A 26 -5.45 -18.63 -14.69
CA THR A 26 -5.49 -17.24 -15.14
C THR A 26 -6.78 -17.04 -15.94
N GLU A 27 -7.92 -17.06 -15.27
CA GLU A 27 -9.11 -16.45 -15.82
C GLU A 27 -8.80 -14.94 -15.93
N PRO A 28 -9.11 -14.30 -17.06
CA PRO A 28 -8.94 -12.86 -17.18
C PRO A 28 -9.77 -12.21 -16.07
N LEU A 29 -9.10 -11.46 -15.20
CA LEU A 29 -9.77 -10.63 -14.20
C LEU A 29 -10.82 -9.80 -14.96
N SER A 30 -12.07 -9.85 -14.51
CA SER A 30 -13.12 -9.01 -15.09
C SER A 30 -12.59 -7.57 -15.12
N SER A 31 -12.85 -6.83 -16.19
CA SER A 31 -12.43 -5.43 -16.33
C SER A 31 -13.13 -4.51 -15.31
N GLU A 32 -13.96 -5.07 -14.46
CA GLU A 32 -14.67 -4.35 -13.42
C GLU A 32 -13.73 -3.98 -12.27
N ALA A 33 -13.68 -2.68 -11.94
CA ALA A 33 -12.87 -2.18 -10.84
C ALA A 33 -13.34 -2.77 -9.49
N LEU A 34 -12.42 -3.32 -8.72
CA LEU A 34 -12.71 -3.85 -7.38
C LEU A 34 -13.20 -2.77 -6.43
N PHE A 35 -12.59 -1.59 -6.48
CA PHE A 35 -12.96 -0.41 -5.71
C PHE A 35 -12.33 0.84 -6.33
N THR A 36 -12.84 2.01 -5.98
CA THR A 36 -12.30 3.30 -6.43
C THR A 36 -11.47 3.96 -5.32
N LEU A 37 -10.38 4.61 -5.74
CA LEU A 37 -9.57 5.47 -4.87
C LEU A 37 -10.09 6.90 -4.96
N GLY A 38 -9.89 7.67 -3.87
CA GLY A 38 -10.23 9.09 -3.84
C GLY A 38 -11.61 9.40 -3.24
N GLY A 39 -12.63 8.58 -3.42
CA GLY A 39 -14.00 8.85 -2.97
C GLY A 39 -14.60 10.06 -3.69
N GLU A 40 -15.13 11.06 -2.96
CA GLU A 40 -15.73 12.28 -3.53
C GLU A 40 -14.71 13.23 -4.17
N HIS A 41 -13.42 13.11 -3.81
CA HIS A 41 -12.36 13.94 -4.37
C HIS A 41 -11.43 13.10 -5.25
N ALA A 42 -11.20 13.57 -6.46
CA ALA A 42 -10.25 12.95 -7.37
C ALA A 42 -8.83 12.96 -6.78
N LEU A 43 -8.05 11.93 -7.09
CA LEU A 43 -6.63 11.93 -6.80
C LEU A 43 -5.91 12.96 -7.68
N VAL A 44 -4.95 13.64 -7.10
CA VAL A 44 -4.11 14.64 -7.77
C VAL A 44 -2.72 14.09 -7.92
N GLU A 45 -2.13 14.20 -9.11
CA GLU A 45 -0.72 13.89 -9.31
C GLU A 45 0.14 15.01 -8.74
N ALA A 46 1.21 14.65 -8.03
CA ALA A 46 2.14 15.58 -7.41
C ALA A 46 3.56 15.02 -7.48
N GLU A 47 4.54 15.94 -7.52
CA GLU A 47 5.96 15.64 -7.39
C GLU A 47 6.41 15.87 -5.95
N VAL A 48 7.18 14.94 -5.39
CA VAL A 48 7.83 15.12 -4.09
C VAL A 48 9.04 16.02 -4.25
N LEU A 49 9.06 17.16 -3.54
CA LEU A 49 10.18 18.11 -3.57
C LEU A 49 11.24 17.75 -2.54
N ARG A 50 10.80 17.41 -1.34
CA ARG A 50 11.67 16.96 -0.24
C ARG A 50 10.92 16.19 0.84
N ARG A 51 11.63 15.36 1.57
CA ARG A 51 11.16 14.66 2.76
C ARG A 51 12.32 14.48 3.75
N PRO A 52 12.19 14.90 5.03
CA PRO A 52 11.03 15.57 5.66
C PRO A 52 10.71 16.94 5.07
N SER A 53 9.48 17.43 5.29
CA SER A 53 9.06 18.76 4.90
C SER A 53 9.87 19.84 5.62
N GLN A 54 10.16 20.94 4.93
CA GLN A 54 10.77 22.13 5.54
C GLN A 54 9.82 22.84 6.52
N ARG A 55 8.53 22.81 6.21
CA ARG A 55 7.47 23.45 7.01
C ARG A 55 7.05 22.61 8.21
N ASN A 56 7.18 21.28 8.09
CA ASN A 56 6.86 20.32 9.15
C ASN A 56 7.91 19.20 9.15
N ARG A 57 8.81 19.23 10.12
CA ARG A 57 9.99 18.33 10.18
C ARG A 57 9.68 16.87 10.51
N SER A 58 8.40 16.50 10.57
CA SER A 58 8.02 15.10 10.76
C SER A 58 8.48 14.22 9.58
N PRO A 59 9.05 13.04 9.83
CA PRO A 59 9.43 12.10 8.76
C PRO A 59 8.23 11.58 7.97
N TYR A 60 7.01 11.78 8.48
CA TYR A 60 5.75 11.44 7.81
C TYR A 60 5.20 12.56 6.93
N VAL A 61 5.92 13.66 6.78
CA VAL A 61 5.47 14.81 5.99
C VAL A 61 6.50 15.15 4.92
N CYS A 62 6.03 15.36 3.69
CA CYS A 62 6.86 15.83 2.59
C CYS A 62 6.31 17.13 2.01
N ASP A 63 7.19 17.93 1.40
CA ASP A 63 6.81 19.03 0.52
C ASP A 63 6.58 18.47 -0.87
N ILE A 64 5.47 18.85 -1.49
CA ILE A 64 5.06 18.41 -2.81
C ILE A 64 4.77 19.60 -3.72
N ARG A 65 4.88 19.38 -5.03
CA ARG A 65 4.41 20.29 -6.07
C ARG A 65 3.20 19.65 -6.75
N VAL A 66 2.06 20.32 -6.66
CA VAL A 66 0.83 19.94 -7.38
C VAL A 66 0.71 20.65 -8.72
N ALA A 67 -0.30 20.27 -9.51
CA ALA A 67 -0.60 20.93 -10.78
C ALA A 67 -0.66 22.47 -10.63
N GLY A 68 -0.17 23.19 -11.64
CA GLY A 68 -0.03 24.66 -11.59
C GLY A 68 1.22 25.15 -10.84
N GLY A 69 2.11 24.25 -10.40
CA GLY A 69 3.39 24.61 -9.76
C GLY A 69 3.27 25.00 -8.28
N ARG A 70 2.09 24.91 -7.69
CA ARG A 70 1.87 25.26 -6.27
C ARG A 70 2.54 24.23 -5.35
N GLU A 71 3.25 24.73 -4.35
CA GLU A 71 3.81 23.91 -3.28
C GLU A 71 2.78 23.69 -2.16
N ALA A 72 2.77 22.50 -1.64
CA ALA A 72 1.89 22.07 -0.55
C ALA A 72 2.61 21.06 0.36
N ILE A 73 2.03 20.74 1.49
CA ILE A 73 2.54 19.66 2.35
C ILE A 73 1.59 18.46 2.33
N CYS A 74 2.21 17.28 2.30
CA CYS A 74 1.51 16.01 2.19
C CYS A 74 1.94 15.07 3.31
N HIS A 75 0.96 14.43 3.94
CA HIS A 75 1.21 13.34 4.88
C HIS A 75 1.47 12.04 4.12
N VAL A 76 2.58 11.39 4.42
CA VAL A 76 2.96 10.07 3.89
C VAL A 76 2.98 9.09 5.04
N PRO A 77 1.97 8.22 5.19
CA PRO A 77 1.78 7.40 6.39
C PRO A 77 2.80 6.27 6.58
N SER A 78 3.65 6.01 5.59
CA SER A 78 4.74 5.04 5.67
C SER A 78 6.09 5.75 5.78
N LEU A 79 6.94 5.35 6.74
CA LEU A 79 8.30 5.91 6.90
C LEU A 79 9.19 5.60 5.71
N ASP A 80 9.18 4.36 5.29
CA ASP A 80 9.95 3.89 4.14
C ASP A 80 9.05 3.14 3.17
N LEU A 81 8.78 3.77 2.05
CA LEU A 81 8.09 3.16 0.92
C LEU A 81 9.07 2.45 -0.04
N GLY A 82 10.17 1.90 0.49
CA GLY A 82 11.24 1.31 -0.33
C GLY A 82 11.88 2.36 -1.25
N GLY A 83 12.11 3.57 -0.74
CA GLY A 83 12.70 4.68 -1.49
C GLY A 83 11.81 5.29 -2.57
N LYS A 84 10.49 5.00 -2.57
CA LYS A 84 9.57 5.43 -3.64
C LYS A 84 8.88 6.77 -3.37
N CYS A 85 9.16 7.38 -2.23
CA CYS A 85 8.62 8.71 -1.87
C CYS A 85 9.77 9.62 -1.44
N VAL A 86 10.69 9.85 -2.35
CA VAL A 86 11.86 10.73 -2.21
C VAL A 86 11.76 11.89 -3.20
N ALA A 87 12.62 12.88 -3.08
CA ALA A 87 12.66 14.02 -4.01
C ALA A 87 12.70 13.56 -5.48
N GLY A 88 11.87 14.17 -6.32
CA GLY A 88 11.67 13.80 -7.73
C GLY A 88 10.68 12.66 -7.97
N SER A 89 10.19 11.99 -6.92
CA SER A 89 9.18 10.94 -7.10
C SER A 89 7.82 11.52 -7.44
N THR A 90 7.09 10.84 -8.32
CA THR A 90 5.68 11.14 -8.62
C THR A 90 4.78 10.35 -7.68
N ILE A 91 3.81 11.00 -7.07
CA ILE A 91 2.82 10.41 -6.17
C ILE A 91 1.40 10.83 -6.55
N LEU A 92 0.41 10.01 -6.20
CA LEU A 92 -1.00 10.39 -6.23
C LEU A 92 -1.46 10.70 -4.81
N VAL A 93 -1.99 11.88 -4.62
CA VAL A 93 -2.44 12.40 -3.33
C VAL A 93 -3.92 12.68 -3.33
N LYS A 94 -4.54 12.49 -2.16
CA LYS A 94 -5.93 12.88 -1.90
C LYS A 94 -5.93 14.15 -1.07
N PRO A 95 -6.79 15.15 -1.38
CA PRO A 95 -6.98 16.32 -0.52
C PRO A 95 -7.37 15.91 0.90
N ALA A 96 -6.79 16.57 1.90
CA ALA A 96 -7.13 16.37 3.29
C ALA A 96 -8.39 17.17 3.64
N LEU A 97 -9.24 16.57 4.46
CA LEU A 97 -10.46 17.20 4.98
C LEU A 97 -10.32 17.47 6.48
N ASP A 98 -10.90 18.55 6.93
CA ASP A 98 -11.05 18.82 8.36
C ASP A 98 -12.20 17.98 8.98
N THR A 99 -12.42 18.13 10.27
CA THR A 99 -13.49 17.42 10.99
C THR A 99 -14.91 17.79 10.55
N LYS A 100 -15.06 18.88 9.80
CA LYS A 100 -16.33 19.35 9.24
C LYS A 100 -16.51 18.95 7.77
N GLY A 101 -15.53 18.26 7.19
CA GLY A 101 -15.55 17.85 5.78
C GLY A 101 -15.02 18.91 4.80
N ASN A 102 -14.48 20.05 5.27
CA ASN A 102 -13.92 21.05 4.38
C ASN A 102 -12.46 20.73 4.03
N LEU A 103 -12.02 21.19 2.87
CA LEU A 103 -10.62 21.06 2.45
C LEU A 103 -9.70 21.81 3.42
N VAL A 104 -8.60 21.15 3.80
CA VAL A 104 -7.55 21.79 4.59
C VAL A 104 -6.79 22.79 3.72
N GLY A 105 -6.83 24.06 4.08
CA GLY A 105 -6.13 25.12 3.35
C GLY A 105 -4.63 25.18 3.66
N PRO A 106 -3.87 25.97 2.85
CA PRO A 106 -2.40 26.08 2.97
C PRO A 106 -1.93 26.68 4.29
N ASP A 107 -2.73 27.53 4.90
CA ASP A 107 -2.39 28.24 6.15
C ASP A 107 -2.98 27.55 7.39
N ALA A 108 -3.59 26.38 7.21
CA ALA A 108 -4.18 25.64 8.32
C ALA A 108 -3.09 25.13 9.27
N VAL A 109 -3.25 25.41 10.56
CA VAL A 109 -2.34 24.94 11.62
C VAL A 109 -3.05 24.02 12.60
N ASN A 110 -2.29 23.15 13.22
CA ASN A 110 -2.78 22.35 14.31
C ASN A 110 -2.85 23.22 15.57
N PRO A 111 -4.03 23.42 16.18
CA PRO A 111 -4.17 24.33 17.31
C PRO A 111 -3.40 23.87 18.55
N LYS A 112 -3.14 22.57 18.67
CA LYS A 112 -2.41 22.00 19.82
C LYS A 112 -0.90 22.20 19.73
N TYR A 113 -0.35 22.11 18.50
CA TYR A 113 1.09 22.06 18.30
C TYR A 113 1.63 23.26 17.50
N GLY A 114 0.77 24.11 16.97
CA GLY A 114 1.17 25.24 16.11
C GLY A 114 1.83 24.83 14.79
N THR A 115 1.81 23.53 14.46
CA THR A 115 2.44 23.02 13.24
C THR A 115 1.46 23.08 12.06
N PRO A 116 1.94 23.36 10.82
CA PRO A 116 1.12 23.31 9.63
C PRO A 116 0.42 21.95 9.46
N LYS A 117 -0.86 21.98 9.10
CA LYS A 117 -1.62 20.78 8.74
C LYS A 117 -1.30 20.37 7.31
N CYS A 118 -1.23 19.07 7.07
CA CYS A 118 -1.07 18.57 5.70
C CYS A 118 -2.32 18.84 4.87
N GLU A 119 -2.13 19.44 3.71
CA GLU A 119 -3.19 19.70 2.73
C GLU A 119 -3.58 18.44 1.95
N PHE A 120 -2.69 17.45 1.93
CA PHE A 120 -2.87 16.21 1.17
C PHE A 120 -2.41 14.99 1.97
N HIS A 121 -2.97 13.83 1.57
CA HIS A 121 -2.55 12.50 2.02
C HIS A 121 -2.08 11.67 0.84
N CYS A 122 -0.87 11.13 0.90
CA CYS A 122 -0.33 10.24 -0.12
C CYS A 122 -1.12 8.93 -0.16
N GLN A 123 -1.58 8.55 -1.35
CA GLN A 123 -2.30 7.31 -1.61
C GLN A 123 -1.44 6.30 -2.35
N LEU A 124 -0.80 6.71 -3.44
CA LEU A 124 0.02 5.86 -4.29
C LEU A 124 1.35 6.54 -4.60
N ALA A 125 2.39 5.74 -4.83
CA ALA A 125 3.66 6.20 -5.38
C ALA A 125 3.94 5.51 -6.71
N LYS A 126 4.47 6.25 -7.69
CA LYS A 126 4.80 5.75 -9.02
C LYS A 126 6.09 4.93 -8.97
N LEU A 127 6.10 3.81 -9.66
CA LEU A 127 7.29 2.97 -9.79
C LEU A 127 8.18 3.47 -10.95
N PRO A 128 9.51 3.33 -10.87
CA PRO A 128 10.43 3.71 -11.95
C PRO A 128 10.12 3.02 -13.29
N GLY A 129 9.62 1.78 -13.27
CA GLY A 129 9.23 1.01 -14.45
C GLY A 129 7.79 1.22 -14.91
N GLY A 130 7.10 2.22 -14.36
CA GLY A 130 5.66 2.41 -14.54
C GLY A 130 4.83 1.65 -13.49
N GLY A 131 3.52 1.89 -13.47
CA GLY A 131 2.63 1.35 -12.46
C GLY A 131 2.69 2.12 -11.13
N TRP A 132 1.86 1.69 -10.17
CA TRP A 132 1.66 2.36 -8.92
C TRP A 132 1.72 1.38 -7.75
N VAL A 133 2.26 1.82 -6.62
CA VAL A 133 2.26 1.06 -5.37
C VAL A 133 1.48 1.82 -4.30
N GLY A 134 0.72 1.09 -3.48
CA GLY A 134 -0.02 1.66 -2.36
C GLY A 134 0.92 2.26 -1.32
N ALA A 135 0.70 3.54 -1.01
CA ALA A 135 1.46 4.27 0.01
C ALA A 135 0.70 4.38 1.34
N HIS A 136 -0.62 4.20 1.31
CA HIS A 136 -1.46 4.28 2.50
C HIS A 136 -1.82 2.87 2.99
N PRO A 137 -1.57 2.51 4.28
CA PRO A 137 -1.83 1.17 4.81
C PRO A 137 -3.28 0.69 4.59
N SER A 138 -4.26 1.57 4.76
CA SER A 138 -5.68 1.24 4.56
C SER A 138 -6.04 0.80 3.13
N LEU A 139 -5.18 1.02 2.13
CA LEU A 139 -5.43 0.54 0.76
C LEU A 139 -5.34 -0.97 0.66
N GLY A 140 -4.37 -1.57 1.36
CA GLY A 140 -4.24 -3.02 1.45
C GLY A 140 -5.47 -3.66 2.07
N GLU A 141 -5.96 -3.10 3.17
CA GLU A 141 -7.19 -3.54 3.83
C GLU A 141 -8.41 -3.44 2.90
N LYS A 142 -8.60 -2.30 2.24
CA LYS A 142 -9.70 -2.10 1.28
C LYS A 142 -9.65 -3.10 0.12
N ALA A 143 -8.46 -3.34 -0.42
CA ALA A 143 -8.25 -4.32 -1.49
C ALA A 143 -8.59 -5.74 -1.00
N ALA A 144 -8.13 -6.11 0.18
CA ALA A 144 -8.41 -7.42 0.78
C ALA A 144 -9.92 -7.62 1.00
N VAL A 145 -10.60 -6.64 1.58
CA VAL A 145 -12.07 -6.70 1.79
C VAL A 145 -12.81 -6.82 0.45
N ALA A 146 -12.43 -6.03 -0.57
CA ALA A 146 -13.06 -6.09 -1.88
C ALA A 146 -12.84 -7.44 -2.57
N LEU A 147 -11.64 -8.01 -2.46
CA LEU A 147 -11.32 -9.34 -2.98
C LEU A 147 -12.13 -10.43 -2.27
N LEU A 148 -12.21 -10.39 -0.94
CA LEU A 148 -12.99 -11.35 -0.16
C LEU A 148 -14.48 -11.30 -0.49
N GLN A 149 -15.03 -10.12 -0.76
CA GLN A 149 -16.46 -9.94 -1.04
C GLN A 149 -16.85 -10.27 -2.49
N ARG A 150 -15.97 -9.99 -3.47
CA ARG A 150 -16.35 -9.97 -4.88
C ARG A 150 -15.63 -10.99 -5.75
N SER A 151 -14.44 -11.45 -5.36
CA SER A 151 -13.65 -12.30 -6.24
C SER A 151 -14.08 -13.77 -6.17
N PRO A 152 -14.42 -14.39 -7.32
CA PRO A 152 -14.60 -15.82 -7.40
C PRO A 152 -13.28 -16.59 -7.18
N VAL A 153 -12.13 -15.95 -7.39
CA VAL A 153 -10.79 -16.56 -7.24
C VAL A 153 -10.51 -17.00 -5.80
N LEU A 154 -11.10 -16.33 -4.80
CA LEU A 154 -10.98 -16.70 -3.39
C LEU A 154 -12.10 -17.65 -2.93
N GLY A 155 -13.02 -18.03 -3.82
CA GLY A 155 -14.09 -18.98 -3.53
C GLY A 155 -13.58 -20.32 -3.04
N ASP A 156 -12.49 -20.80 -3.63
CA ASP A 156 -11.87 -22.09 -3.29
C ASP A 156 -11.09 -22.05 -1.95
N VAL A 157 -10.73 -20.85 -1.48
CA VAL A 157 -10.05 -20.64 -0.20
C VAL A 157 -11.06 -20.48 0.94
N TRP A 158 -12.28 -20.08 0.61
CA TRP A 158 -13.33 -19.82 1.57
C TRP A 158 -14.27 -21.02 1.73
N THR A 159 -14.09 -21.80 2.78
CA THR A 159 -14.85 -23.03 3.04
C THR A 159 -16.23 -22.80 3.69
N GLY A 160 -16.60 -21.55 3.98
CA GLY A 160 -17.89 -21.19 4.62
C GLY A 160 -18.85 -20.47 3.67
N ALA A 161 -20.12 -20.39 4.06
CA ALA A 161 -21.12 -19.62 3.34
C ALA A 161 -20.77 -18.13 3.41
N ARG A 162 -20.37 -17.51 2.29
CA ARG A 162 -19.99 -16.08 2.18
C ARG A 162 -21.04 -15.13 2.74
N GLU A 163 -22.31 -15.49 2.58
CA GLU A 163 -23.47 -14.71 3.03
C GLU A 163 -23.54 -14.55 4.56
N LYS A 164 -22.85 -15.44 5.30
CA LYS A 164 -22.84 -15.43 6.77
C LYS A 164 -21.51 -14.94 7.36
N ALA A 165 -20.53 -14.61 6.52
CA ALA A 165 -19.23 -14.17 6.98
C ALA A 165 -19.26 -12.67 7.30
N GLU A 166 -18.97 -12.33 8.54
CA GLU A 166 -18.78 -10.96 8.99
C GLU A 166 -17.29 -10.63 8.92
N ILE A 167 -16.94 -9.62 8.11
CA ILE A 167 -15.56 -9.12 8.03
C ILE A 167 -15.42 -8.04 9.11
N ARG A 168 -14.72 -8.35 10.20
CA ARG A 168 -14.38 -7.40 11.25
C ARG A 168 -13.01 -6.81 10.97
N ARG A 169 -12.91 -5.50 11.07
CA ARG A 169 -11.64 -4.77 11.00
C ARG A 169 -11.05 -4.69 12.39
N GLU A 170 -9.73 -4.75 12.48
CA GLU A 170 -9.03 -4.32 13.70
C GLU A 170 -9.28 -2.81 13.90
N VAL A 171 -9.59 -2.44 15.14
CA VAL A 171 -9.89 -1.05 15.56
C VAL A 171 -8.64 -0.41 16.13
#